data_a01ed13d63094d256abb010bdc87248c
#
_entry.id   a01ed13d63094d256abb010bdc87248c
#
_cell.length_a   1.000
_cell.length_b   1.000
_cell.length_c   1.000
_cell.angle_alpha   90.00
_cell.angle_beta   90.00
_cell.angle_gamma   90.00
#
_symmetry.space_group_name_H-M   'P 1'
#
loop_
_entity.id
_entity.type
_entity.pdbx_description
1 polymer ?
#
loop_
_entity_poly.entity_id
_entity_poly.type
_entity_poly.pdbx_seq_one_letter_code
_entity_poly.pdbx_strand_id
1 'polypeptide(L)'
;RGLGDVYKRQVEYGGRLSFALPGVDFSLAALHTWNKMPVIEYKPSGSQLTVSPRYYRMGFVGGDVSKPLGQFVLRGEAAFNLGKHFSYIQQAASTPQKGFNTINWLVGADWYAPHEWTVMAQFSSESIFKYESYVAQPRHNSLLTLCVSKKLLDSNLQLSDFTYFDLNHKGWFSRFTADYALNDHIHLLAGYDWFGGSEGMFGPYKHNSEVWAKAKYCF
;
A
#
# COMPACT_ATOMS: atom_id res chain seq x y z
N ARG A 1 11.90 14.99 29.41
CA ARG A 1 12.09 15.56 28.05
C ARG A 1 10.72 16.02 27.58
N GLY A 2 10.56 17.34 27.33
CA GLY A 2 9.28 17.93 26.97
C GLY A 2 8.84 17.58 25.54
N LEU A 3 7.53 17.54 25.29
CA LEU A 3 6.91 17.31 23.97
C LEU A 3 7.48 18.21 22.85
N GLY A 4 7.99 19.40 23.18
CA GLY A 4 8.59 20.32 22.21
C GLY A 4 9.89 19.82 21.53
N ASP A 5 10.67 18.93 22.17
CA ASP A 5 11.90 18.37 21.57
C ASP A 5 11.61 17.26 20.55
N VAL A 6 10.46 16.61 20.65
CA VAL A 6 10.04 15.56 19.70
C VAL A 6 9.65 16.16 18.37
N TYR A 7 8.95 17.29 18.37
CA TYR A 7 8.48 17.95 17.15
C TYR A 7 9.61 18.60 16.31
N LYS A 8 10.63 19.16 16.96
CA LYS A 8 11.76 19.80 16.25
C LYS A 8 12.62 18.83 15.44
N ARG A 9 12.60 17.54 15.76
CA ARG A 9 13.36 16.50 15.04
C ARG A 9 12.59 15.82 13.91
N GLN A 10 11.32 16.14 13.73
CA GLN A 10 10.42 15.51 12.75
C GLN A 10 10.18 16.35 11.49
N VAL A 11 10.97 17.40 11.28
CA VAL A 11 10.84 18.25 10.08
C VAL A 11 11.05 17.41 8.84
N GLU A 12 10.08 17.48 7.92
CA GLU A 12 10.12 16.91 6.57
C GLU A 12 10.04 18.07 5.59
N TYR A 13 10.68 17.95 4.46
CA TYR A 13 10.62 18.95 3.41
C TYR A 13 10.63 18.30 2.03
N GLY A 14 10.00 18.96 1.09
CA GLY A 14 9.92 18.51 -0.29
C GLY A 14 8.96 19.34 -1.11
N GLY A 15 8.77 18.93 -2.34
CA GLY A 15 7.88 19.58 -3.27
C GLY A 15 7.31 18.61 -4.28
N ARG A 16 6.16 18.98 -4.86
CA ARG A 16 5.51 18.29 -5.97
C ARG A 16 5.14 19.32 -7.04
N LEU A 17 5.40 18.96 -8.28
CA LEU A 17 4.94 19.67 -9.47
C LEU A 17 3.95 18.77 -10.18
N SER A 18 2.76 19.30 -10.48
CA SER A 18 1.70 18.58 -11.18
C SER A 18 1.34 19.32 -12.47
N PHE A 19 1.16 18.57 -13.52
CA PHE A 19 0.86 19.06 -14.86
C PHE A 19 -0.39 18.36 -15.37
N ALA A 20 -1.39 19.14 -15.73
CA ALA A 20 -2.62 18.68 -16.39
C ALA A 20 -2.58 19.15 -17.83
N LEU A 21 -2.32 18.24 -18.76
CA LEU A 21 -2.28 18.52 -20.19
C LEU A 21 -3.50 17.84 -20.88
N PRO A 22 -3.90 18.32 -22.06
CA PRO A 22 -4.96 17.65 -22.81
C PRO A 22 -4.65 16.15 -23.02
N GLY A 23 -5.40 15.28 -22.36
CA GLY A 23 -5.31 13.82 -22.50
C GLY A 23 -4.19 13.14 -21.70
N VAL A 24 -3.48 13.83 -20.84
CA VAL A 24 -2.51 13.22 -19.92
C VAL A 24 -2.25 14.13 -18.71
N ASP A 25 -2.28 13.53 -17.53
CA ASP A 25 -1.88 14.16 -16.28
C ASP A 25 -0.61 13.47 -15.78
N PHE A 26 0.34 14.24 -15.28
CA PHE A 26 1.54 13.68 -14.64
C PHE A 26 2.05 14.57 -13.51
N SER A 27 2.81 13.97 -12.61
CA SER A 27 3.47 14.73 -11.55
C SER A 27 4.88 14.23 -11.28
N LEU A 28 5.70 15.12 -10.70
CA LEU A 28 7.02 14.81 -10.17
C LEU A 28 7.09 15.30 -8.73
N ALA A 29 7.71 14.53 -7.85
CA ALA A 29 7.85 14.86 -6.44
C ALA A 29 9.23 14.48 -5.92
N ALA A 30 9.76 15.30 -5.01
CA ALA A 30 10.96 14.98 -4.26
C ALA A 30 10.76 15.36 -2.80
N LEU A 31 11.16 14.46 -1.90
CA LEU A 31 10.93 14.60 -0.46
C LEU A 31 12.18 14.16 0.32
N HIS A 32 12.50 14.88 1.38
CA HIS A 32 13.32 14.35 2.47
C HIS A 32 12.41 14.10 3.67
N THR A 33 12.20 12.84 4.00
CA THR A 33 11.13 12.41 4.90
C THR A 33 11.60 11.31 5.83
N TRP A 34 10.75 10.92 6.76
CA TRP A 34 10.92 9.73 7.58
C TRP A 34 10.26 8.53 6.89
N ASN A 35 10.92 7.36 6.95
CA ASN A 35 10.23 6.11 6.64
C ASN A 35 9.05 5.96 7.61
N LYS A 36 7.83 5.89 7.09
CA LYS A 36 6.60 5.81 7.91
C LYS A 36 6.43 4.45 8.59
N MET A 37 7.12 3.43 8.10
CA MET A 37 7.17 2.12 8.75
C MET A 37 8.40 2.04 9.65
N PRO A 38 8.23 1.70 10.94
CA PRO A 38 9.36 1.54 11.84
C PRO A 38 10.19 0.32 11.46
N VAL A 39 11.49 0.45 11.62
CA VAL A 39 12.44 -0.67 11.54
C VAL A 39 12.51 -1.33 12.91
N ILE A 40 12.30 -2.63 12.97
CA ILE A 40 12.46 -3.40 14.20
C ILE A 40 13.95 -3.75 14.36
N GLU A 41 14.55 -3.20 15.38
CA GLU A 41 15.94 -3.49 15.76
C GLU A 41 15.99 -4.48 16.91
N TYR A 42 16.85 -5.47 16.76
CA TYR A 42 17.17 -6.45 17.79
C TYR A 42 18.54 -6.09 18.39
N LYS A 43 18.61 -5.92 19.72
CA LYS A 43 19.86 -5.62 20.42
C LYS A 43 20.11 -6.67 21.48
N PRO A 44 21.18 -7.50 21.34
CA PRO A 44 21.61 -8.40 22.40
C PRO A 44 22.07 -7.60 23.63
N SER A 45 21.62 -7.99 24.83
CA SER A 45 22.04 -7.42 26.10
C SER A 45 22.21 -8.56 27.11
N GLY A 46 23.41 -9.12 27.18
CA GLY A 46 23.67 -10.35 27.95
C GLY A 46 22.86 -11.52 27.43
N SER A 47 22.06 -12.14 28.30
CA SER A 47 21.13 -13.23 27.93
C SER A 47 19.76 -12.77 27.39
N GLN A 48 19.53 -11.45 27.33
CA GLN A 48 18.26 -10.87 26.88
C GLN A 48 18.39 -10.27 25.48
N LEU A 49 17.30 -10.30 24.72
CA LEU A 49 17.16 -9.64 23.43
C LEU A 49 16.20 -8.48 23.56
N THR A 50 16.71 -7.26 23.44
CA THR A 50 15.85 -6.07 23.43
C THR A 50 15.36 -5.83 22.02
N VAL A 51 14.04 -5.67 21.87
CA VAL A 51 13.36 -5.36 20.59
C VAL A 51 12.87 -3.92 20.66
N SER A 52 13.28 -3.08 19.70
CA SER A 52 12.88 -1.67 19.69
C SER A 52 12.52 -1.20 18.27
N PRO A 53 11.38 -0.49 18.11
CA PRO A 53 11.06 0.17 16.84
C PRO A 53 11.89 1.44 16.68
N ARG A 54 12.44 1.66 15.49
CA ARG A 54 13.15 2.88 15.13
C ARG A 54 12.71 3.41 13.78
N TYR A 55 12.63 4.74 13.68
CA TYR A 55 12.35 5.44 12.42
C TYR A 55 13.65 6.02 11.87
N TYR A 56 13.80 5.93 10.55
CA TYR A 56 14.96 6.44 9.83
C TYR A 56 14.54 7.44 8.76
N ARG A 57 15.40 8.40 8.49
CA ARG A 57 15.21 9.34 7.38
C ARG A 57 15.57 8.67 6.06
N MET A 58 14.89 9.11 5.01
CA MET A 58 15.16 8.70 3.64
C MET A 58 14.89 9.85 2.67
N GLY A 59 15.54 9.81 1.51
CA GLY A 59 15.18 10.63 0.37
C GLY A 59 14.15 9.89 -0.51
N PHE A 60 13.29 10.63 -1.16
CA PHE A 60 12.31 10.13 -2.12
C PHE A 60 12.33 11.02 -3.36
N VAL A 61 12.38 10.42 -4.54
CA VAL A 61 12.15 11.08 -5.82
C VAL A 61 11.23 10.18 -6.63
N GLY A 62 10.15 10.71 -7.15
CA GLY A 62 9.21 9.91 -7.90
C GLY A 62 8.28 10.74 -8.77
N GLY A 63 7.43 10.05 -9.51
CA GLY A 63 6.41 10.66 -10.34
C GLY A 63 5.32 9.67 -10.70
N ASP A 64 4.24 10.22 -11.17
CA ASP A 64 3.07 9.49 -11.64
C ASP A 64 2.58 10.04 -12.98
N VAL A 65 1.90 9.19 -13.73
CA VAL A 65 1.24 9.54 -14.97
C VAL A 65 -0.11 8.85 -15.04
N SER A 66 -1.12 9.56 -15.52
CA SER A 66 -2.45 9.06 -15.80
C SER A 66 -2.90 9.49 -17.20
N LYS A 67 -3.42 8.55 -17.98
CA LYS A 67 -3.86 8.79 -19.36
C LYS A 67 -5.20 8.13 -19.62
N PRO A 68 -6.28 8.91 -19.81
CA PRO A 68 -7.54 8.39 -20.29
C PRO A 68 -7.46 7.99 -21.78
N LEU A 69 -8.01 6.82 -22.11
CA LEU A 69 -8.08 6.24 -23.45
C LEU A 69 -9.47 5.63 -23.68
N GLY A 70 -10.43 6.45 -24.08
CA GLY A 70 -11.81 6.01 -24.24
C GLY A 70 -12.41 5.52 -22.91
N GLN A 71 -12.75 4.25 -22.84
CA GLN A 71 -13.28 3.62 -21.62
C GLN A 71 -12.19 3.17 -20.63
N PHE A 72 -10.92 3.37 -20.97
CA PHE A 72 -9.78 2.99 -20.12
C PHE A 72 -9.10 4.21 -19.54
N VAL A 73 -8.54 4.05 -18.34
CA VAL A 73 -7.54 4.97 -17.77
C VAL A 73 -6.30 4.15 -17.45
N LEU A 74 -5.19 4.49 -18.08
CA LEU A 74 -3.89 3.89 -17.78
C LEU A 74 -3.16 4.70 -16.74
N ARG A 75 -2.53 4.05 -15.77
CA ARG A 75 -1.75 4.69 -14.71
C ARG A 75 -0.37 4.06 -14.60
N GLY A 76 0.61 4.90 -14.34
CA GLY A 76 1.98 4.48 -14.04
C GLY A 76 2.56 5.34 -12.94
N GLU A 77 3.29 4.71 -12.02
CA GLU A 77 4.02 5.39 -10.97
C GLU A 77 5.41 4.81 -10.84
N ALA A 78 6.38 5.64 -10.53
CA ALA A 78 7.72 5.19 -10.18
C ALA A 78 8.28 6.07 -9.07
N ALA A 79 8.96 5.44 -8.11
CA ALA A 79 9.58 6.13 -6.97
C ALA A 79 10.93 5.50 -6.65
N PHE A 80 11.94 6.33 -6.52
CA PHE A 80 13.27 5.95 -6.07
C PHE A 80 13.47 6.44 -4.64
N ASN A 81 13.72 5.51 -3.72
CA ASN A 81 14.00 5.82 -2.32
C ASN A 81 15.50 5.70 -2.06
N LEU A 82 16.05 6.74 -1.44
CA LEU A 82 17.46 6.85 -1.07
C LEU A 82 17.61 6.59 0.43
N GLY A 83 18.41 5.59 0.80
CA GLY A 83 18.72 5.31 2.18
C GLY A 83 17.54 4.76 3.01
N LYS A 84 16.61 4.02 2.40
CA LYS A 84 15.52 3.35 3.11
C LYS A 84 16.08 2.23 3.99
N HIS A 85 15.69 2.19 5.27
CA HIS A 85 16.10 1.16 6.22
C HIS A 85 15.03 0.08 6.33
N PHE A 86 15.48 -1.14 6.58
CA PHE A 86 14.65 -2.34 6.71
C PHE A 86 14.93 -3.07 8.01
N SER A 87 13.95 -3.78 8.53
CA SER A 87 14.16 -4.74 9.62
C SER A 87 15.03 -5.89 9.13
N TYR A 88 15.95 -6.36 9.99
CA TYR A 88 16.79 -7.52 9.72
C TYR A 88 16.19 -8.75 10.36
N ILE A 89 16.56 -9.93 9.87
CA ILE A 89 16.25 -11.19 10.54
C ILE A 89 16.94 -11.23 11.91
N GLN A 90 16.35 -11.94 12.87
CA GLN A 90 16.84 -11.99 14.25
C GLN A 90 18.29 -12.46 14.36
N GLN A 91 18.71 -13.38 13.49
CA GLN A 91 20.08 -13.89 13.43
C GLN A 91 21.13 -12.80 13.09
N ALA A 92 20.69 -11.72 12.49
CA ALA A 92 21.52 -10.56 12.15
C ALA A 92 21.44 -9.41 13.17
N ALA A 93 21.01 -9.68 14.41
CA ALA A 93 20.82 -8.67 15.46
C ALA A 93 22.06 -7.81 15.76
N SER A 94 23.26 -8.35 15.57
CA SER A 94 24.53 -7.63 15.74
C SER A 94 25.00 -6.88 14.50
N THR A 95 24.30 -6.99 13.38
CA THR A 95 24.68 -6.29 12.12
C THR A 95 24.29 -4.82 12.23
N PRO A 96 25.19 -3.86 11.98
CA PRO A 96 24.86 -2.44 11.98
C PRO A 96 23.80 -2.11 10.94
N GLN A 97 22.84 -1.27 11.33
CA GLN A 97 21.81 -0.79 10.42
C GLN A 97 22.42 0.08 9.32
N LYS A 98 22.03 -0.18 8.06
CA LYS A 98 22.38 0.65 6.90
C LYS A 98 21.16 0.93 6.04
N GLY A 99 21.21 2.04 5.30
CA GLY A 99 20.21 2.38 4.30
C GLY A 99 20.46 1.69 2.97
N PHE A 100 19.39 1.28 2.32
CA PHE A 100 19.37 0.71 0.97
C PHE A 100 18.64 1.67 0.03
N ASN A 101 19.04 1.68 -1.23
CA ASN A 101 18.24 2.33 -2.25
C ASN A 101 17.21 1.34 -2.79
N THR A 102 16.01 1.82 -3.06
CA THR A 102 14.94 0.99 -3.64
C THR A 102 14.28 1.70 -4.81
N ILE A 103 13.76 0.93 -5.73
CA ILE A 103 12.81 1.40 -6.73
C ILE A 103 11.46 0.75 -6.47
N ASN A 104 10.42 1.57 -6.40
CA ASN A 104 9.04 1.16 -6.37
C ASN A 104 8.41 1.58 -7.68
N TRP A 105 7.65 0.71 -8.30
CA TRP A 105 6.91 1.04 -9.51
C TRP A 105 5.55 0.37 -9.52
N LEU A 106 4.64 0.99 -10.22
CA LEU A 106 3.27 0.55 -10.34
C LEU A 106 2.79 0.81 -11.77
N VAL A 107 2.07 -0.16 -12.30
CA VAL A 107 1.28 0.02 -13.51
C VAL A 107 -0.14 -0.45 -13.24
N GLY A 108 -1.12 0.28 -13.77
CA GLY A 108 -2.52 -0.04 -13.57
C GLY A 108 -3.37 0.38 -14.76
N ALA A 109 -4.51 -0.27 -14.87
CA ALA A 109 -5.54 0.05 -15.85
C ALA A 109 -6.91 -0.02 -15.19
N ASP A 110 -7.73 1.00 -15.43
CA ASP A 110 -9.13 1.04 -15.03
C ASP A 110 -9.96 0.94 -16.31
N TRP A 111 -10.93 0.06 -16.32
CA TRP A 111 -11.88 -0.10 -17.40
C TRP A 111 -13.29 0.24 -16.90
N TYR A 112 -13.86 1.28 -17.45
CA TYR A 112 -15.24 1.71 -17.25
C TYR A 112 -16.10 1.08 -18.33
N ALA A 113 -16.51 -0.15 -18.11
CA ALA A 113 -17.22 -0.96 -19.09
C ALA A 113 -18.71 -0.59 -19.21
N PRO A 114 -19.37 -0.97 -20.30
CA PRO A 114 -20.81 -0.80 -20.44
C PRO A 114 -21.59 -1.46 -19.30
N HIS A 115 -22.85 -1.01 -19.10
CA HIS A 115 -23.76 -1.52 -18.08
C HIS A 115 -23.23 -1.37 -16.65
N GLU A 116 -22.52 -0.25 -16.36
CA GLU A 116 -22.05 0.14 -15.03
C GLU A 116 -21.08 -0.85 -14.38
N TRP A 117 -20.29 -1.57 -15.15
CA TRP A 117 -19.14 -2.31 -14.68
C TRP A 117 -17.92 -1.40 -14.57
N THR A 118 -17.17 -1.59 -13.51
CA THR A 118 -15.81 -1.01 -13.38
C THR A 118 -14.86 -2.11 -12.99
N VAL A 119 -13.76 -2.25 -13.74
CA VAL A 119 -12.69 -3.20 -13.44
C VAL A 119 -11.40 -2.42 -13.35
N MET A 120 -10.70 -2.55 -12.23
CA MET A 120 -9.40 -1.93 -11.99
C MET A 120 -8.39 -3.04 -11.70
N ALA A 121 -7.29 -3.07 -12.42
CA ALA A 121 -6.18 -3.98 -12.18
C ALA A 121 -4.89 -3.19 -12.04
N GLN A 122 -4.05 -3.56 -11.06
CA GLN A 122 -2.83 -2.87 -10.74
C GLN A 122 -1.76 -3.85 -10.30
N PHE A 123 -0.59 -3.75 -10.88
CA PHE A 123 0.61 -4.45 -10.43
C PHE A 123 1.59 -3.44 -9.84
N SER A 124 2.14 -3.76 -8.69
CA SER A 124 3.19 -2.96 -8.04
C SER A 124 4.35 -3.84 -7.59
N SER A 125 5.55 -3.29 -7.60
CA SER A 125 6.74 -3.98 -7.11
C SER A 125 7.72 -3.00 -6.48
N GLU A 126 8.30 -3.40 -5.35
CA GLU A 126 9.46 -2.78 -4.74
C GLU A 126 10.68 -3.68 -4.95
N SER A 127 11.80 -3.09 -5.39
CA SER A 127 13.07 -3.80 -5.57
C SER A 127 14.18 -3.12 -4.80
N ILE A 128 14.93 -3.90 -4.00
CA ILE A 128 16.04 -3.42 -3.17
C ILE A 128 17.35 -3.59 -3.93
N PHE A 129 18.10 -2.48 -4.14
CA PHE A 129 19.43 -2.50 -4.73
C PHE A 129 20.47 -2.94 -3.69
N LYS A 130 21.48 -3.69 -4.16
CA LYS A 130 22.53 -4.25 -3.30
C LYS A 130 21.94 -5.00 -2.10
N TYR A 131 20.91 -5.82 -2.41
CA TYR A 131 20.20 -6.63 -1.42
C TYR A 131 21.14 -7.54 -0.65
N GLU A 132 20.86 -7.70 0.63
CA GLU A 132 21.58 -8.59 1.55
C GLU A 132 20.60 -9.57 2.19
N SER A 133 21.01 -10.82 2.33
CA SER A 133 20.13 -11.91 2.80
C SER A 133 19.64 -11.76 4.24
N TYR A 134 20.25 -10.87 5.03
CA TYR A 134 19.81 -10.57 6.38
C TYR A 134 18.65 -9.55 6.45
N VAL A 135 18.24 -8.95 5.33
CA VAL A 135 17.04 -8.13 5.26
C VAL A 135 15.81 -9.04 5.37
N ALA A 136 14.89 -8.72 6.28
CA ALA A 136 13.74 -9.58 6.59
C ALA A 136 12.72 -9.69 5.46
N GLN A 137 12.66 -8.71 4.54
CA GLN A 137 11.77 -8.77 3.39
C GLN A 137 12.50 -9.25 2.13
N PRO A 138 11.79 -9.80 1.13
CA PRO A 138 12.39 -10.28 -0.11
C PRO A 138 12.99 -9.13 -0.93
N ARG A 139 13.99 -9.46 -1.77
CA ARG A 139 14.64 -8.50 -2.68
C ARG A 139 13.64 -7.79 -3.60
N HIS A 140 12.67 -8.53 -4.11
CA HIS A 140 11.57 -8.04 -4.92
C HIS A 140 10.29 -8.36 -4.17
N ASN A 141 9.51 -7.35 -3.85
CA ASN A 141 8.21 -7.51 -3.19
C ASN A 141 7.12 -7.03 -4.16
N SER A 142 6.32 -7.98 -4.66
CA SER A 142 5.36 -7.73 -5.74
C SER A 142 3.95 -8.03 -5.29
N LEU A 143 3.03 -7.14 -5.65
CA LEU A 143 1.62 -7.19 -5.30
C LEU A 143 0.77 -6.97 -6.55
N LEU A 144 -0.24 -7.79 -6.72
CA LEU A 144 -1.31 -7.58 -7.70
C LEU A 144 -2.58 -7.15 -6.95
N THR A 145 -3.24 -6.12 -7.45
CA THR A 145 -4.54 -5.65 -6.93
C THR A 145 -5.58 -5.74 -8.03
N LEU A 146 -6.73 -6.29 -7.70
CA LEU A 146 -7.89 -6.35 -8.59
C LEU A 146 -9.10 -5.76 -7.84
N CYS A 147 -9.82 -4.86 -8.50
CA CYS A 147 -11.10 -4.37 -8.01
C CYS A 147 -12.13 -4.50 -9.13
N VAL A 148 -13.23 -5.16 -8.85
CA VAL A 148 -14.35 -5.31 -9.77
C VAL A 148 -15.59 -4.77 -9.08
N SER A 149 -16.33 -3.90 -9.74
CA SER A 149 -17.59 -3.40 -9.21
C SER A 149 -18.67 -3.33 -10.28
N LYS A 150 -19.91 -3.46 -9.83
CA LYS A 150 -21.13 -3.37 -10.64
C LYS A 150 -22.18 -2.61 -9.87
N LYS A 151 -22.82 -1.65 -10.54
CA LYS A 151 -24.03 -1.02 -10.04
C LYS A 151 -25.26 -1.72 -10.61
N LEU A 152 -26.29 -1.85 -9.79
CA LEU A 152 -27.57 -2.52 -10.05
C LEU A 152 -28.70 -1.67 -9.46
N LEU A 153 -29.93 -1.99 -9.82
CA LEU A 153 -31.14 -1.33 -9.29
C LEU A 153 -31.08 0.19 -9.44
N ASP A 154 -30.88 0.66 -10.67
CA ASP A 154 -30.72 2.09 -10.99
C ASP A 154 -29.65 2.78 -10.13
N SER A 155 -28.52 2.10 -9.95
CA SER A 155 -27.37 2.51 -9.12
C SER A 155 -27.62 2.53 -7.60
N ASN A 156 -28.77 2.06 -7.10
CA ASN A 156 -29.06 1.97 -5.68
C ASN A 156 -28.32 0.81 -4.99
N LEU A 157 -27.87 -0.20 -5.73
CA LEU A 157 -27.05 -1.30 -5.21
C LEU A 157 -25.71 -1.35 -5.93
N GLN A 158 -24.63 -1.20 -5.18
CA GLN A 158 -23.28 -1.44 -5.69
C GLN A 158 -22.71 -2.71 -5.06
N LEU A 159 -22.33 -3.66 -5.91
CA LEU A 159 -21.54 -4.82 -5.53
C LEU A 159 -20.09 -4.57 -5.93
N SER A 160 -19.15 -4.90 -5.06
CA SER A 160 -17.73 -4.78 -5.35
C SER A 160 -16.94 -5.92 -4.70
N ASP A 161 -15.89 -6.35 -5.38
CA ASP A 161 -14.83 -7.18 -4.84
C ASP A 161 -13.50 -6.46 -4.98
N PHE A 162 -12.73 -6.43 -3.92
CA PHE A 162 -11.41 -5.85 -3.88
C PHE A 162 -10.41 -6.88 -3.37
N THR A 163 -9.48 -7.30 -4.22
CA THR A 163 -8.55 -8.38 -3.90
C THR A 163 -7.10 -7.93 -4.04
N TYR A 164 -6.29 -8.24 -3.03
CA TYR A 164 -4.84 -8.21 -3.06
C TYR A 164 -4.26 -9.62 -3.19
N PHE A 165 -3.25 -9.77 -4.04
CA PHE A 165 -2.44 -10.98 -4.15
C PHE A 165 -0.97 -10.66 -3.85
N ASP A 166 -0.43 -11.23 -2.77
CA ASP A 166 1.00 -11.23 -2.49
C ASP A 166 1.67 -12.31 -3.37
N LEU A 167 2.36 -11.86 -4.41
CA LEU A 167 2.96 -12.75 -5.40
C LEU A 167 4.23 -13.45 -4.89
N ASN A 168 4.82 -12.96 -3.81
CA ASN A 168 6.01 -13.55 -3.20
C ASN A 168 5.67 -14.75 -2.32
N HIS A 169 4.59 -14.65 -1.55
CA HIS A 169 4.22 -15.64 -0.55
C HIS A 169 2.89 -16.36 -0.87
N LYS A 170 2.30 -16.08 -2.04
CA LYS A 170 1.03 -16.67 -2.50
C LYS A 170 -0.11 -16.46 -1.50
N GLY A 171 -0.04 -15.37 -0.74
CA GLY A 171 -1.11 -14.93 0.15
C GLY A 171 -2.07 -13.99 -0.56
N TRP A 172 -3.29 -13.88 -0.08
CA TRP A 172 -4.28 -12.99 -0.64
C TRP A 172 -5.28 -12.53 0.41
N PHE A 173 -5.87 -11.38 0.14
CA PHE A 173 -6.98 -10.81 0.87
C PHE A 173 -8.02 -10.35 -0.13
N SER A 174 -9.28 -10.75 0.05
CA SER A 174 -10.40 -10.29 -0.75
C SER A 174 -11.48 -9.71 0.17
N ARG A 175 -12.04 -8.57 -0.23
CA ARG A 175 -13.17 -7.93 0.42
C ARG A 175 -14.31 -7.82 -0.57
N PHE A 176 -15.34 -8.62 -0.38
CA PHE A 176 -16.62 -8.45 -1.05
C PHE A 176 -17.48 -7.45 -0.26
N THR A 177 -18.11 -6.51 -0.96
CA THR A 177 -18.99 -5.49 -0.37
C THR A 177 -20.25 -5.36 -1.20
N ALA A 178 -21.40 -5.31 -0.52
CA ALA A 178 -22.67 -4.84 -1.06
C ALA A 178 -23.04 -3.55 -0.35
N ASP A 179 -23.23 -2.46 -1.10
CA ASP A 179 -23.69 -1.15 -0.60
C ASP A 179 -25.06 -0.87 -1.22
N TYR A 180 -26.07 -0.82 -0.38
CA TYR A 180 -27.44 -0.53 -0.80
C TYR A 180 -27.92 0.82 -0.25
N ALA A 181 -28.18 1.76 -1.16
CA ALA A 181 -28.76 3.05 -0.86
C ALA A 181 -30.29 2.88 -0.69
N LEU A 182 -30.79 2.95 0.54
CA LEU A 182 -32.22 3.00 0.82
C LEU A 182 -32.85 4.32 0.35
N ASN A 183 -32.10 5.41 0.47
CA ASN A 183 -32.36 6.75 -0.02
C ASN A 183 -31.06 7.55 -0.02
N ASP A 184 -31.11 8.83 -0.39
CA ASP A 184 -29.95 9.73 -0.47
C ASP A 184 -29.19 9.90 0.86
N HIS A 185 -29.82 9.56 1.98
CA HIS A 185 -29.26 9.74 3.31
C HIS A 185 -28.83 8.42 3.98
N ILE A 186 -29.42 7.29 3.62
CA ILE A 186 -29.24 6.02 4.34
C ILE A 186 -28.68 4.97 3.41
N HIS A 187 -27.51 4.47 3.76
CA HIS A 187 -26.86 3.33 3.11
C HIS A 187 -26.72 2.16 4.08
N LEU A 188 -27.04 0.98 3.59
CA LEU A 188 -26.79 -0.29 4.27
C LEU A 188 -25.65 -1.01 3.54
N LEU A 189 -24.58 -1.30 4.28
CA LEU A 189 -23.43 -2.00 3.75
C LEU A 189 -23.29 -3.35 4.43
N ALA A 190 -22.99 -4.38 3.67
CA ALA A 190 -22.60 -5.68 4.18
C ALA A 190 -21.40 -6.19 3.38
N GLY A 191 -20.56 -6.99 4.00
CA GLY A 191 -19.41 -7.52 3.32
C GLY A 191 -18.83 -8.76 3.99
N TYR A 192 -17.88 -9.34 3.27
CA TYR A 192 -17.11 -10.50 3.71
C TYR A 192 -15.63 -10.24 3.42
N ASP A 193 -14.82 -10.33 4.45
CA ASP A 193 -13.37 -10.26 4.38
C ASP A 193 -12.81 -11.67 4.39
N TRP A 194 -12.07 -12.01 3.35
CA TRP A 194 -11.51 -13.34 3.17
C TRP A 194 -9.99 -13.27 3.06
N PHE A 195 -9.31 -13.96 3.99
CA PHE A 195 -7.85 -14.06 4.01
C PHE A 195 -7.41 -15.47 3.63
N GLY A 196 -6.37 -15.56 2.79
CA GLY A 196 -5.77 -16.84 2.40
C GLY A 196 -4.25 -16.77 2.31
N GLY A 197 -3.63 -17.95 2.24
CA GLY A 197 -2.18 -18.12 2.30
C GLY A 197 -1.68 -18.50 3.69
N SER A 198 -0.42 -18.90 3.77
CA SER A 198 0.23 -19.33 5.02
C SER A 198 1.34 -18.41 5.48
N GLU A 199 1.84 -17.56 4.61
CA GLU A 199 3.00 -16.71 4.83
C GLU A 199 2.77 -15.30 4.29
N GLY A 200 3.76 -14.42 4.44
CA GLY A 200 3.76 -13.06 3.93
C GLY A 200 2.78 -12.14 4.66
N MET A 201 2.30 -11.13 3.96
CA MET A 201 1.46 -10.07 4.53
C MET A 201 0.13 -10.59 5.06
N PHE A 202 -0.48 -11.59 4.42
CA PHE A 202 -1.83 -12.07 4.73
C PHE A 202 -1.85 -13.37 5.54
N GLY A 203 -0.74 -14.12 5.57
CA GLY A 203 -0.65 -15.40 6.27
C GLY A 203 -1.06 -15.35 7.75
N PRO A 204 -0.63 -14.37 8.56
CA PRO A 204 -1.03 -14.25 9.96
C PRO A 204 -2.55 -14.08 10.16
N TYR A 205 -3.27 -13.63 9.13
CA TYR A 205 -4.71 -13.33 9.18
C TYR A 205 -5.59 -14.43 8.59
N LYS A 206 -5.06 -15.56 8.15
CA LYS A 206 -5.82 -16.64 7.44
C LYS A 206 -7.04 -17.17 8.20
N HIS A 207 -7.10 -17.00 9.52
CA HIS A 207 -8.21 -17.40 10.38
C HIS A 207 -9.10 -16.23 10.80
N ASN A 208 -8.86 -15.03 10.28
CA ASN A 208 -9.56 -13.80 10.63
C ASN A 208 -10.59 -13.38 9.57
N SER A 209 -11.02 -14.33 8.71
CA SER A 209 -12.09 -14.05 7.76
C SER A 209 -13.37 -13.74 8.53
N GLU A 210 -14.07 -12.67 8.11
CA GLU A 210 -15.21 -12.16 8.86
C GLU A 210 -16.34 -11.64 7.95
N VAL A 211 -17.58 -11.77 8.43
CA VAL A 211 -18.76 -11.08 7.89
C VAL A 211 -18.96 -9.81 8.69
N TRP A 212 -19.24 -8.73 8.02
CA TRP A 212 -19.52 -7.46 8.67
C TRP A 212 -20.75 -6.76 8.05
N ALA A 213 -21.40 -5.91 8.84
CA ALA A 213 -22.49 -5.05 8.38
C ALA A 213 -22.37 -3.64 9.00
N LYS A 214 -22.79 -2.63 8.25
CA LYS A 214 -22.73 -1.21 8.63
C LYS A 214 -23.93 -0.46 8.10
N ALA A 215 -24.49 0.45 8.91
CA ALA A 215 -25.41 1.46 8.46
C ALA A 215 -24.68 2.82 8.44
N LYS A 216 -24.85 3.57 7.35
CA LYS A 216 -24.28 4.91 7.16
C LYS A 216 -25.41 5.90 6.95
N TYR A 217 -25.38 7.00 7.70
CA TYR A 217 -26.25 8.14 7.50
C TYR A 217 -25.43 9.33 6.97
N CYS A 218 -25.89 9.92 5.88
CA CYS A 218 -25.29 11.11 5.24
C CYS A 218 -26.25 12.30 5.45
N PHE A 219 -25.79 13.39 6.00
CA PHE A 219 -26.52 14.63 6.23
C PHE A 219 -25.97 15.77 5.38
#